data_f297f90f1607042fdadd3df9d70cabb7
#
_entry.id   f297f90f1607042fdadd3df9d70cabb7
#
_cell.length_a   1.000
_cell.length_b   1.000
_cell.length_c   1.000
_cell.angle_alpha   90.00
_cell.angle_beta   90.00
_cell.angle_gamma   90.00
#
_symmetry.space_group_name_H-M   'P 1'
#
loop_
_entity.id
_entity.type
_entity.pdbx_description
1 polymer ?
#
loop_
_entity_poly.entity_id
_entity_poly.type
_entity_poly.pdbx_seq_one_letter_code
_entity_poly.pdbx_strand_id
1 'polypeptide(L)'
;IEKITSKEGLGMSPKRIVVSTSGVPKMIKKMADDGVKFNLAVSLHSAIDSVRTSIMPFNETFPLKDLREALKHWYVSTSRIITYEYVVWEGINDTKADIEALIDFCKFAPSKVNLIEYNPIDDGVFQQASNAAVEMYVSMLEAKNITVTVRRSRGKDIDAACGQLANKDKS
;
A
#
# COMPACT_ATOMS: atom_id res chain seq x y z
N ILE A 1 5.28 -1.58 19.72
CA ILE A 1 4.96 -2.99 19.37
C ILE A 1 5.23 -3.89 20.56
N GLU A 2 6.36 -3.76 21.23
CA GLU A 2 6.74 -4.58 22.38
C GLU A 2 5.64 -4.67 23.45
N LYS A 3 5.08 -3.53 23.90
CA LYS A 3 3.95 -3.49 24.85
C LYS A 3 2.68 -4.19 24.35
N ILE A 4 2.50 -4.30 23.03
CA ILE A 4 1.34 -4.99 22.44
C ILE A 4 1.58 -6.49 22.41
N THR A 5 2.83 -6.92 22.23
CA THR A 5 3.19 -8.32 22.00
C THR A 5 3.70 -9.05 23.25
N SER A 6 4.13 -8.32 24.28
CA SER A 6 4.62 -8.92 25.52
C SER A 6 3.50 -9.58 26.33
N LYS A 7 3.85 -10.57 27.13
CA LYS A 7 2.89 -11.25 28.05
C LYS A 7 2.34 -10.29 29.11
N GLU A 8 3.09 -9.29 29.50
CA GLU A 8 2.73 -8.24 30.46
C GLU A 8 1.88 -7.12 29.82
N GLY A 9 1.79 -7.11 28.49
CA GLY A 9 0.93 -6.20 27.72
C GLY A 9 -0.33 -6.89 27.21
N LEU A 10 -0.64 -6.70 25.91
CA LEU A 10 -1.84 -7.30 25.32
C LEU A 10 -1.65 -8.76 24.88
N GLY A 11 -0.44 -9.31 24.95
CA GLY A 11 -0.14 -10.69 24.53
C GLY A 11 -0.46 -11.01 23.06
N MET A 12 -0.58 -9.99 22.22
CA MET A 12 -0.99 -10.16 20.82
C MET A 12 0.15 -10.80 20.02
N SER A 13 -0.17 -11.83 19.23
CA SER A 13 0.83 -12.43 18.36
C SER A 13 1.35 -11.40 17.34
N PRO A 14 2.68 -11.22 17.20
CA PRO A 14 3.26 -10.31 16.22
C PRO A 14 2.80 -10.58 14.78
N LYS A 15 2.45 -11.82 14.44
CA LYS A 15 1.92 -12.21 13.13
C LYS A 15 0.56 -11.55 12.79
N ARG A 16 -0.15 -11.06 13.81
CA ARG A 16 -1.43 -10.36 13.66
C ARG A 16 -1.24 -8.85 13.53
N ILE A 17 -0.01 -8.35 13.72
CA ILE A 17 0.31 -6.93 13.63
C ILE A 17 0.78 -6.65 12.20
N VAL A 18 0.24 -5.59 11.61
CA VAL A 18 0.68 -5.05 10.33
C VAL A 18 1.14 -3.61 10.58
N VAL A 19 2.35 -3.30 10.17
CA VAL A 19 2.89 -1.94 10.19
C VAL A 19 2.82 -1.37 8.80
N SER A 20 2.09 -0.26 8.65
CA SER A 20 1.99 0.47 7.39
C SER A 20 3.09 1.54 7.30
N THR A 21 3.63 1.71 6.10
CA THR A 21 4.65 2.73 5.79
C THR A 21 4.43 3.32 4.40
N SER A 22 4.79 4.58 4.24
CA SER A 22 4.88 5.22 2.92
C SER A 22 6.06 4.70 2.07
N GLY A 23 7.02 3.98 2.69
CA GLY A 23 8.09 3.33 1.96
C GLY A 23 9.47 4.02 2.10
N VAL A 24 9.86 4.45 3.30
CA VAL A 24 11.21 4.99 3.54
C VAL A 24 12.25 3.84 3.55
N PRO A 25 13.13 3.73 2.54
CA PRO A 25 13.98 2.55 2.34
C PRO A 25 14.89 2.23 3.53
N LYS A 26 15.51 3.26 4.13
CA LYS A 26 16.38 3.11 5.30
C LYS A 26 15.64 2.48 6.49
N MET A 27 14.38 2.88 6.71
CA MET A 27 13.60 2.35 7.82
C MET A 27 13.14 0.91 7.59
N ILE A 28 12.81 0.56 6.33
CA ILE A 28 12.46 -0.82 5.96
C ILE A 28 13.66 -1.75 6.18
N LYS A 29 14.84 -1.36 5.72
CA LYS A 29 16.08 -2.12 5.92
C LYS A 29 16.37 -2.29 7.41
N LYS A 30 16.29 -1.19 8.19
CA LYS A 30 16.51 -1.26 9.63
C LYS A 30 15.55 -2.22 10.34
N MET A 31 14.26 -2.18 10.04
CA MET A 31 13.29 -3.10 10.61
C MET A 31 13.59 -4.56 10.26
N ALA A 32 14.09 -4.81 9.04
CA ALA A 32 14.50 -6.15 8.63
C ALA A 32 15.71 -6.64 9.43
N ASP A 33 16.73 -5.79 9.60
CA ASP A 33 17.96 -6.09 10.35
C ASP A 33 17.68 -6.28 11.85
N ASP A 34 16.72 -5.53 12.41
CA ASP A 34 16.26 -5.69 13.80
C ASP A 34 15.46 -7.00 14.02
N GLY A 35 15.23 -7.80 12.99
CA GLY A 35 14.56 -9.10 13.07
C GLY A 35 13.09 -9.01 13.53
N VAL A 36 12.37 -7.96 13.15
CA VAL A 36 10.98 -7.74 13.55
C VAL A 36 10.06 -8.88 13.12
N LYS A 37 9.02 -9.14 13.91
CA LYS A 37 8.11 -10.27 13.71
C LYS A 37 6.71 -9.89 13.22
N PHE A 38 6.45 -8.61 12.98
CA PHE A 38 5.19 -8.12 12.40
C PHE A 38 5.21 -8.17 10.86
N ASN A 39 4.07 -7.96 10.24
CA ASN A 39 3.93 -7.89 8.79
C ASN A 39 4.07 -6.43 8.30
N LEU A 40 4.52 -6.26 7.07
CA LEU A 40 4.72 -4.96 6.46
C LEU A 40 3.64 -4.68 5.40
N ALA A 41 3.03 -3.50 5.47
CA ALA A 41 2.21 -2.94 4.41
C ALA A 41 2.86 -1.65 3.89
N VAL A 42 2.92 -1.50 2.58
CA VAL A 42 3.53 -0.34 1.91
C VAL A 42 2.49 0.39 1.10
N SER A 43 2.28 1.67 1.37
CA SER A 43 1.50 2.57 0.53
C SER A 43 2.25 2.80 -0.78
N LEU A 44 1.94 1.97 -1.79
CA LEU A 44 2.62 2.01 -3.08
C LEU A 44 1.96 3.01 -4.03
N HIS A 45 0.67 2.84 -4.27
CA HIS A 45 -0.25 3.65 -5.09
C HIS A 45 0.12 3.81 -6.57
N SER A 46 1.39 3.64 -6.95
CA SER A 46 1.86 3.47 -8.32
C SER A 46 3.20 2.75 -8.35
N ALA A 47 3.42 1.95 -9.39
CA ALA A 47 4.68 1.31 -9.70
C ALA A 47 5.44 2.00 -10.85
N ILE A 48 5.00 3.22 -11.23
CA ILE A 48 5.65 4.12 -12.19
C ILE A 48 6.11 5.36 -11.40
N ASP A 49 7.42 5.66 -11.43
CA ASP A 49 8.01 6.73 -10.60
C ASP A 49 7.35 8.10 -10.82
N SER A 50 7.11 8.51 -12.07
CA SER A 50 6.48 9.80 -12.37
C SER A 50 5.05 9.90 -11.81
N VAL A 51 4.27 8.83 -11.94
CA VAL A 51 2.91 8.78 -11.40
C VAL A 51 2.95 8.74 -9.88
N ARG A 52 3.84 7.94 -9.29
CA ARG A 52 3.99 7.89 -7.84
C ARG A 52 4.42 9.23 -7.26
N THR A 53 5.30 9.95 -7.92
CA THR A 53 5.74 11.28 -7.51
C THR A 53 4.59 12.30 -7.52
N SER A 54 3.72 12.25 -8.52
CA SER A 54 2.55 13.15 -8.56
C SER A 54 1.55 12.89 -7.43
N ILE A 55 1.44 11.64 -6.97
CA ILE A 55 0.55 11.23 -5.87
C ILE A 55 1.23 11.44 -4.51
N MET A 56 2.52 11.13 -4.44
CA MET A 56 3.33 11.10 -3.23
C MET A 56 4.67 11.80 -3.48
N PRO A 57 4.76 13.13 -3.36
CA PRO A 57 5.96 13.91 -3.73
C PRO A 57 7.26 13.45 -3.04
N PHE A 58 7.16 12.83 -1.85
CA PHE A 58 8.35 12.29 -1.18
C PHE A 58 9.06 11.19 -2.00
N ASN A 59 8.43 10.65 -3.06
CA ASN A 59 9.04 9.70 -3.99
C ASN A 59 10.26 10.28 -4.73
N GLU A 60 10.34 11.59 -4.87
CA GLU A 60 11.52 12.26 -5.43
C GLU A 60 12.78 11.96 -4.60
N THR A 61 12.63 11.90 -3.27
CA THR A 61 13.72 11.56 -2.35
C THR A 61 13.95 10.05 -2.26
N PHE A 62 12.90 9.25 -2.41
CA PHE A 62 12.92 7.81 -2.24
C PHE A 62 12.25 7.11 -3.43
N PRO A 63 12.94 7.04 -4.60
CA PRO A 63 12.38 6.47 -5.80
C PRO A 63 12.06 4.99 -5.68
N LEU A 64 11.21 4.47 -6.56
CA LEU A 64 10.78 3.07 -6.57
C LEU A 64 11.94 2.08 -6.62
N LYS A 65 13.05 2.45 -7.26
CA LYS A 65 14.27 1.62 -7.30
C LYS A 65 14.77 1.33 -5.87
N ASP A 66 14.91 2.37 -5.05
CA ASP A 66 15.44 2.23 -3.69
C ASP A 66 14.44 1.52 -2.77
N LEU A 67 13.14 1.78 -2.96
CA LEU A 67 12.08 1.07 -2.29
C LEU A 67 12.12 -0.44 -2.63
N ARG A 68 12.25 -0.79 -3.91
CA ARG A 68 12.34 -2.18 -4.37
C ARG A 68 13.54 -2.91 -3.74
N GLU A 69 14.69 -2.27 -3.67
CA GLU A 69 15.89 -2.83 -3.01
C GLU A 69 15.67 -3.06 -1.51
N ALA A 70 15.07 -2.10 -0.83
CA ALA A 70 14.75 -2.25 0.60
C ALA A 70 13.74 -3.37 0.86
N LEU A 71 12.75 -3.53 0.00
CA LEU A 71 11.76 -4.60 0.10
C LEU A 71 12.32 -5.97 -0.25
N LYS A 72 13.28 -6.06 -1.18
CA LYS A 72 14.05 -7.29 -1.39
C LYS A 72 14.83 -7.70 -0.14
N HIS A 73 15.52 -6.75 0.47
CA HIS A 73 16.24 -6.96 1.73
C HIS A 73 15.29 -7.42 2.84
N TRP A 74 14.13 -6.75 2.98
CA TRP A 74 13.07 -7.17 3.91
C TRP A 74 12.67 -8.62 3.71
N TYR A 75 12.38 -9.03 2.48
CA TYR A 75 11.91 -10.38 2.20
C TYR A 75 13.02 -11.42 2.47
N VAL A 76 14.26 -11.16 2.06
CA VAL A 76 15.40 -12.05 2.30
C VAL A 76 15.63 -12.25 3.81
N SER A 77 15.55 -11.18 4.60
CA SER A 77 15.84 -11.21 6.04
C SER A 77 14.69 -11.80 6.88
N THR A 78 13.44 -11.60 6.44
CA THR A 78 12.27 -11.95 7.27
C THR A 78 11.43 -13.10 6.73
N SER A 79 11.56 -13.44 5.45
CA SER A 79 10.70 -14.36 4.69
C SER A 79 9.20 -14.01 4.77
N ARG A 80 8.86 -12.71 5.00
CA ARG A 80 7.48 -12.25 5.16
C ARG A 80 6.94 -11.65 3.88
N ILE A 81 5.71 -12.03 3.55
CA ILE A 81 4.96 -11.48 2.43
C ILE A 81 4.82 -9.97 2.61
N ILE A 82 5.01 -9.23 1.52
CA ILE A 82 4.82 -7.78 1.47
C ILE A 82 3.38 -7.50 1.06
N THR A 83 2.72 -6.58 1.77
CA THR A 83 1.40 -6.09 1.36
C THR A 83 1.57 -4.73 0.69
N TYR A 84 1.02 -4.57 -0.51
CA TYR A 84 0.93 -3.27 -1.16
C TYR A 84 -0.48 -2.71 -0.98
N GLU A 85 -0.56 -1.54 -0.36
CA GLU A 85 -1.78 -0.73 -0.32
C GLU A 85 -1.80 0.13 -1.58
N TYR A 86 -2.88 0.04 -2.36
CA TYR A 86 -2.94 0.64 -3.69
C TYR A 86 -4.33 1.24 -3.93
N VAL A 87 -4.41 2.56 -3.95
CA VAL A 87 -5.61 3.29 -4.35
C VAL A 87 -5.60 3.44 -5.86
N VAL A 88 -6.73 3.23 -6.51
CA VAL A 88 -6.90 3.47 -7.95
C VAL A 88 -7.70 4.73 -8.15
N TRP A 89 -7.14 5.69 -8.90
CA TRP A 89 -7.76 6.97 -9.24
C TRP A 89 -8.01 7.06 -10.74
N GLU A 90 -9.16 7.62 -11.10
CA GLU A 90 -9.53 7.86 -12.50
C GLU A 90 -8.53 8.80 -13.17
N GLY A 91 -8.08 8.44 -14.39
CA GLY A 91 -7.19 9.23 -15.21
C GLY A 91 -5.75 9.38 -14.66
N ILE A 92 -5.39 8.68 -13.58
CA ILE A 92 -4.05 8.79 -12.96
C ILE A 92 -3.30 7.47 -13.02
N ASN A 93 -3.88 6.41 -12.47
CA ASN A 93 -3.25 5.09 -12.41
C ASN A 93 -4.26 3.96 -12.68
N ASP A 94 -5.22 4.19 -13.55
CA ASP A 94 -6.32 3.28 -13.88
C ASP A 94 -6.14 2.58 -15.24
N THR A 95 -4.95 2.64 -15.82
CA THR A 95 -4.67 2.09 -17.14
C THR A 95 -4.05 0.68 -17.07
N LYS A 96 -4.09 -0.03 -18.19
CA LYS A 96 -3.41 -1.32 -18.33
C LYS A 96 -1.90 -1.23 -18.07
N ALA A 97 -1.26 -0.14 -18.50
CA ALA A 97 0.16 0.08 -18.28
C ALA A 97 0.52 0.18 -16.79
N ASP A 98 -0.35 0.79 -15.97
CA ASP A 98 -0.18 0.87 -14.51
C ASP A 98 -0.26 -0.52 -13.87
N ILE A 99 -1.19 -1.35 -14.35
CA ILE A 99 -1.33 -2.73 -13.86
C ILE A 99 -0.10 -3.56 -14.23
N GLU A 100 0.39 -3.46 -15.46
CA GLU A 100 1.58 -4.17 -15.92
C GLU A 100 2.83 -3.76 -15.11
N ALA A 101 2.98 -2.46 -14.81
CA ALA A 101 4.03 -1.96 -13.94
C ALA A 101 3.92 -2.50 -12.52
N LEU A 102 2.71 -2.56 -11.95
CA LEU A 102 2.47 -3.15 -10.63
C LEU A 102 2.80 -4.66 -10.61
N ILE A 103 2.38 -5.40 -11.62
CA ILE A 103 2.71 -6.82 -11.79
C ILE A 103 4.23 -7.00 -11.81
N ASP A 104 4.95 -6.18 -12.58
CA ASP A 104 6.41 -6.23 -12.62
C ASP A 104 7.03 -5.89 -11.27
N PHE A 105 6.49 -4.90 -10.58
CA PHE A 105 6.95 -4.55 -9.25
C PHE A 105 6.76 -5.67 -8.23
N CYS A 106 5.72 -6.49 -8.38
CA CYS A 106 5.44 -7.62 -7.49
C CYS A 106 6.35 -8.86 -7.71
N LYS A 107 7.05 -8.97 -8.85
CA LYS A 107 7.79 -10.20 -9.23
C LYS A 107 8.97 -10.56 -8.32
N PHE A 108 9.56 -9.60 -7.62
CA PHE A 108 10.82 -9.86 -6.87
C PHE A 108 10.63 -10.58 -5.54
N ALA A 109 9.42 -10.57 -4.98
CA ALA A 109 9.09 -11.24 -3.72
C ALA A 109 7.60 -11.59 -3.65
N PRO A 110 7.23 -12.66 -2.93
CA PRO A 110 5.84 -12.94 -2.64
C PRO A 110 5.14 -11.74 -2.02
N SER A 111 4.04 -11.33 -2.64
CA SER A 111 3.32 -10.14 -2.24
C SER A 111 1.81 -10.32 -2.40
N LYS A 112 1.05 -9.45 -1.76
CA LYS A 112 -0.39 -9.27 -1.97
C LYS A 112 -0.70 -7.81 -2.20
N VAL A 113 -1.76 -7.53 -2.91
CA VAL A 113 -2.22 -6.17 -3.21
C VAL A 113 -3.58 -5.96 -2.56
N ASN A 114 -3.70 -4.91 -1.76
CA ASN A 114 -4.98 -4.41 -1.29
C ASN A 114 -5.36 -3.22 -2.16
N LEU A 115 -6.30 -3.40 -3.07
CA LEU A 115 -6.92 -2.31 -3.81
C LEU A 115 -7.87 -1.58 -2.87
N ILE A 116 -7.63 -0.29 -2.67
CA ILE A 116 -8.42 0.55 -1.78
C ILE A 116 -9.31 1.45 -2.63
N GLU A 117 -10.60 1.40 -2.34
CA GLU A 117 -11.55 2.33 -2.95
C GLU A 117 -11.27 3.74 -2.45
N TYR A 118 -11.08 4.68 -3.38
CA TYR A 118 -10.90 6.09 -3.03
C TYR A 118 -12.22 6.69 -2.53
N ASN A 119 -12.15 7.45 -1.46
CA ASN A 119 -13.28 8.22 -0.96
C ASN A 119 -13.03 9.69 -1.33
N PRO A 120 -13.87 10.29 -2.18
CA PRO A 120 -13.75 11.70 -2.51
C PRO A 120 -13.77 12.56 -1.25
N ILE A 121 -12.92 13.57 -1.23
CA ILE A 121 -12.90 14.66 -0.24
C ILE A 121 -13.32 15.95 -0.92
N ASP A 122 -13.92 16.87 -0.20
CA ASP A 122 -14.61 18.04 -0.77
C ASP A 122 -13.72 18.96 -1.63
N ASP A 123 -12.40 18.91 -1.50
CA ASP A 123 -11.43 19.66 -2.32
C ASP A 123 -10.92 18.85 -3.53
N GLY A 124 -11.63 17.80 -3.95
CA GLY A 124 -11.15 16.67 -4.71
C GLY A 124 -10.52 16.94 -6.07
N VAL A 125 -9.20 16.99 -6.07
CA VAL A 125 -8.37 16.85 -7.28
C VAL A 125 -8.44 15.43 -7.83
N PHE A 126 -8.74 14.44 -6.97
CA PHE A 126 -8.76 13.02 -7.31
C PHE A 126 -10.20 12.51 -7.46
N GLN A 127 -10.40 11.62 -8.42
CA GLN A 127 -11.68 10.97 -8.66
C GLN A 127 -11.54 9.45 -8.45
N GLN A 128 -12.62 8.83 -7.99
CA GLN A 128 -12.70 7.39 -7.83
C GLN A 128 -12.67 6.70 -9.19
N ALA A 129 -11.77 5.74 -9.37
CA ALA A 129 -11.75 4.92 -10.58
C ALA A 129 -13.06 4.14 -10.78
N SER A 130 -13.38 3.86 -12.03
CA SER A 130 -14.54 3.05 -12.40
C SER A 130 -14.44 1.62 -11.86
N ASN A 131 -15.59 0.97 -11.63
CA ASN A 131 -15.62 -0.43 -11.27
C ASN A 131 -14.92 -1.31 -12.32
N ALA A 132 -15.05 -0.98 -13.60
CA ALA A 132 -14.37 -1.71 -14.67
C ALA A 132 -12.85 -1.65 -14.57
N ALA A 133 -12.28 -0.50 -14.18
CA ALA A 133 -10.84 -0.36 -13.94
C ALA A 133 -10.41 -1.23 -12.76
N VAL A 134 -11.15 -1.24 -11.65
CA VAL A 134 -10.86 -2.08 -10.49
C VAL A 134 -10.95 -3.57 -10.83
N GLU A 135 -11.95 -4.00 -11.58
CA GLU A 135 -12.11 -5.38 -12.06
C GLU A 135 -10.97 -5.79 -12.99
N MET A 136 -10.48 -4.90 -13.85
CA MET A 136 -9.31 -5.14 -14.69
C MET A 136 -8.05 -5.37 -13.84
N TYR A 137 -7.83 -4.57 -12.78
CA TYR A 137 -6.76 -4.78 -11.82
C TYR A 137 -6.83 -6.17 -11.19
N VAL A 138 -8.00 -6.55 -10.66
CA VAL A 138 -8.21 -7.86 -10.03
C VAL A 138 -7.89 -8.97 -11.00
N SER A 139 -8.52 -8.97 -12.18
CA SER A 139 -8.35 -10.01 -13.19
C SER A 139 -6.89 -10.19 -13.64
N MET A 140 -6.20 -9.08 -13.91
CA MET A 140 -4.82 -9.14 -14.41
C MET A 140 -3.81 -9.56 -13.33
N LEU A 141 -4.01 -9.14 -12.08
CA LEU A 141 -3.15 -9.53 -10.96
C LEU A 141 -3.36 -11.01 -10.60
N GLU A 142 -4.62 -11.47 -10.51
CA GLU A 142 -4.94 -12.88 -10.25
C GLU A 142 -4.43 -13.81 -11.34
N ALA A 143 -4.49 -13.39 -12.61
CA ALA A 143 -3.91 -14.14 -13.73
C ALA A 143 -2.37 -14.32 -13.63
N LYS A 144 -1.72 -13.55 -12.75
CA LYS A 144 -0.29 -13.66 -12.42
C LYS A 144 -0.04 -14.29 -11.05
N ASN A 145 -1.06 -14.91 -10.44
CA ASN A 145 -1.02 -15.51 -9.10
C ASN A 145 -0.64 -14.51 -7.99
N ILE A 146 -0.98 -13.23 -8.17
CA ILE A 146 -0.83 -12.21 -7.14
C ILE A 146 -2.15 -12.13 -6.38
N THR A 147 -2.12 -12.37 -5.06
CA THR A 147 -3.32 -12.27 -4.22
C THR A 147 -3.81 -10.83 -4.17
N VAL A 148 -5.07 -10.62 -4.49
CA VAL A 148 -5.73 -9.31 -4.48
C VAL A 148 -6.87 -9.30 -3.49
N THR A 149 -7.03 -8.19 -2.78
CA THR A 149 -8.20 -7.91 -1.94
C THR A 149 -8.72 -6.51 -2.29
N VAL A 150 -10.00 -6.40 -2.60
CA VAL A 150 -10.64 -5.09 -2.79
C VAL A 150 -11.23 -4.64 -1.46
N ARG A 151 -10.70 -3.55 -0.92
CA ARG A 151 -11.19 -2.92 0.31
C ARG A 151 -12.19 -1.83 -0.06
N ARG A 152 -13.46 -2.15 0.07
CA ARG A 152 -14.54 -1.17 -0.07
C ARG A 152 -14.67 -0.36 1.21
N SER A 153 -14.79 0.94 1.07
CA SER A 153 -14.96 1.84 2.21
C SER A 153 -16.32 1.65 2.86
N ARG A 154 -16.31 1.64 4.19
CA ARG A 154 -17.51 1.70 5.03
C ARG A 154 -17.60 3.08 5.67
N GLY A 155 -18.81 3.57 5.95
CA GLY A 155 -19.02 4.86 6.59
C GLY A 155 -18.92 6.06 5.64
N LYS A 156 -19.13 5.86 4.34
CA LYS A 156 -19.22 6.96 3.35
C LYS A 156 -20.36 7.94 3.66
N ASP A 157 -21.42 7.44 4.23
CA ASP A 157 -22.63 8.16 4.61
C ASP A 157 -22.45 9.11 5.80
N ILE A 158 -21.39 8.93 6.57
CA ILE A 158 -21.06 9.74 7.77
C ILE A 158 -19.67 10.38 7.68
N ASP A 159 -19.08 10.47 6.48
CA ASP A 159 -17.71 10.98 6.24
C ASP A 159 -16.62 10.36 7.13
N ALA A 160 -16.81 9.13 7.57
CA ALA A 160 -15.87 8.43 8.44
C ALA A 160 -14.93 7.48 7.68
N ALA A 161 -14.95 7.51 6.36
CA ALA A 161 -14.03 6.73 5.56
C ALA A 161 -12.60 7.31 5.61
N CYS A 162 -11.62 6.46 5.30
CA CYS A 162 -10.22 6.86 5.35
C CYS A 162 -9.94 8.10 4.47
N GLY A 163 -9.34 9.13 5.07
CA GLY A 163 -9.02 10.41 4.43
C GLY A 163 -10.08 11.51 4.61
N GLN A 164 -11.31 11.17 4.94
CA GLN A 164 -12.40 12.16 5.04
C GLN A 164 -12.34 13.02 6.33
N LEU A 165 -11.79 12.49 7.43
CA LEU A 165 -11.72 13.19 8.71
C LEU A 165 -10.69 14.33 8.77
N ALA A 166 -9.71 14.34 7.86
CA ALA A 166 -8.59 15.29 7.91
C ALA A 166 -8.95 16.73 7.50
N ASN A 167 -10.11 16.95 6.86
CA ASN A 167 -10.47 18.23 6.24
C ASN A 167 -11.58 19.02 6.97
N LYS A 168 -12.15 18.51 8.07
CA LYS A 168 -13.27 19.20 8.75
C LYS A 168 -12.88 20.39 9.64
N ASP A 169 -11.59 20.62 9.86
CA ASP A 169 -11.11 21.71 10.75
C ASP A 169 -10.78 23.02 10.01
N LYS A 170 -11.23 23.21 8.78
CA LYS A 170 -10.95 24.41 7.96
C LYS A 170 -12.20 25.24 7.60
N SER A 171 -13.29 25.10 8.35
CA SER A 171 -14.48 25.99 8.22
C SER A 171 -14.63 26.86 9.44
#